data_3b00bdf2bc7af7c040f3661dfbae6e44
#
_entry.id   3b00bdf2bc7af7c040f3661dfbae6e44
#
_cell.length_a   1.000
_cell.length_b   1.000
_cell.length_c   1.000
_cell.angle_alpha   90.00
_cell.angle_beta   90.00
_cell.angle_gamma   90.00
#
_symmetry.space_group_name_H-M   'P 1'
#
loop_
_entity.id
_entity.type
_entity.pdbx_description
1 polymer ?
#
loop_
_entity_poly.entity_id
_entity_poly.type
_entity_poly.pdbx_seq_one_letter_code
_entity_poly.pdbx_strand_id
1 'polypeptide(L)'
;MSEPLKRPRFWGSQAASGLALISPTALYAILLLAAPLAATLVYSVMTDGYLTIVPRFQLCNYVGECYSQLADGTMSTDGYLGAWSDPVVRSLMTRSLLVSILVTAATVLLAYPVAYFVSFNVEPSKKALWLFMITIPFWTSYVIRVFMWNVMISRTGVINSVLQGLHITSDPLQMSFTIQAMVITLAHAYAPFAILPIFVALEKIDRSLLEAGQDLGETRFSTFLRVTLPLSMTGVIAAVLIVFIPTIGDYVTPNLIGGGKIPMIANMIEKQMLKADNRALGSAIAVSAMLVVGLVSVIFLALNRRFLKGQK
;
A
#
# COMPACT_ATOMS: atom_id res chain seq x y z
N MET A 1 -57.48 16.90 21.48
CA MET A 1 -56.37 17.85 21.64
C MET A 1 -55.09 17.05 21.67
N SER A 2 -54.39 16.97 20.57
CA SER A 2 -53.13 16.24 20.46
C SER A 2 -51.98 17.22 20.75
N GLU A 3 -51.20 16.95 21.78
CA GLU A 3 -49.99 17.72 22.09
C GLU A 3 -48.97 17.60 20.93
N PRO A 4 -48.33 18.72 20.51
CA PRO A 4 -47.31 18.68 19.49
C PRO A 4 -46.02 18.07 20.06
N LEU A 5 -45.54 17.00 19.44
CA LEU A 5 -44.23 16.37 19.72
C LEU A 5 -43.11 17.44 19.65
N LYS A 6 -42.56 17.79 20.81
CA LYS A 6 -41.39 18.66 20.94
C LYS A 6 -40.19 17.97 20.23
N ARG A 7 -39.74 18.53 19.13
CA ARG A 7 -38.48 18.13 18.46
C ARG A 7 -37.33 18.29 19.46
N PRO A 8 -36.47 17.25 19.65
CA PRO A 8 -35.34 17.37 20.57
C PRO A 8 -34.37 18.45 20.09
N ARG A 9 -34.01 19.37 20.97
CA ARG A 9 -32.96 20.35 20.74
C ARG A 9 -31.66 19.62 20.47
N PHE A 10 -31.02 19.90 19.33
CA PHE A 10 -29.79 19.23 18.83
C PHE A 10 -28.64 19.23 19.87
N TRP A 11 -28.60 20.19 20.79
CA TRP A 11 -27.55 20.38 21.81
C TRP A 11 -27.80 19.65 23.13
N GLY A 12 -28.84 18.87 23.26
CA GLY A 12 -29.15 18.08 24.47
C GLY A 12 -29.30 16.60 24.20
N SER A 13 -28.95 16.11 23.01
CA SER A 13 -29.04 14.68 22.68
C SER A 13 -27.78 13.94 23.13
N GLN A 14 -27.95 12.65 23.50
CA GLN A 14 -26.82 11.76 23.82
C GLN A 14 -25.75 11.76 22.72
N ALA A 15 -26.13 11.99 21.46
CA ALA A 15 -25.21 12.13 20.31
C ALA A 15 -24.30 13.37 20.42
N ALA A 16 -24.83 14.52 20.90
CA ALA A 16 -24.01 15.73 21.07
C ALA A 16 -22.98 15.57 22.21
N SER A 17 -23.39 14.93 23.30
CA SER A 17 -22.47 14.60 24.41
C SER A 17 -21.40 13.60 23.98
N GLY A 18 -21.79 12.60 23.21
CA GLY A 18 -20.83 11.63 22.63
C GLY A 18 -19.82 12.29 21.68
N LEU A 19 -20.26 13.18 20.79
CA LEU A 19 -19.40 13.97 19.92
C LEU A 19 -18.46 14.89 20.70
N ALA A 20 -18.93 15.53 21.78
CA ALA A 20 -18.10 16.38 22.63
C ALA A 20 -16.98 15.59 23.34
N LEU A 21 -17.25 14.35 23.76
CA LEU A 21 -16.25 13.48 24.38
C LEU A 21 -15.20 12.98 23.39
N ILE A 22 -15.59 12.70 22.14
CA ILE A 22 -14.69 12.20 21.10
C ILE A 22 -13.94 13.36 20.42
N SER A 23 -14.46 14.59 20.45
CA SER A 23 -13.93 15.73 19.70
C SER A 23 -12.46 16.07 19.97
N PRO A 24 -11.91 16.01 21.18
CA PRO A 24 -10.48 16.30 21.38
C PRO A 24 -9.57 15.28 20.68
N THR A 25 -9.91 14.00 20.80
CA THR A 25 -9.15 12.92 20.16
C THR A 25 -9.29 12.94 18.64
N ALA A 26 -10.50 13.18 18.13
CA ALA A 26 -10.76 13.32 16.70
C ALA A 26 -10.06 14.53 16.12
N LEU A 27 -10.09 15.69 16.79
CA LEU A 27 -9.38 16.90 16.38
C LEU A 27 -7.86 16.67 16.32
N TYR A 28 -7.30 16.05 17.35
CA TYR A 28 -5.89 15.72 17.40
C TYR A 28 -5.48 14.78 16.25
N ALA A 29 -6.24 13.71 16.02
CA ALA A 29 -6.00 12.78 14.92
C ALA A 29 -6.10 13.46 13.54
N ILE A 30 -7.11 14.30 13.33
CA ILE A 30 -7.29 15.07 12.07
C ILE A 30 -6.13 16.03 11.87
N LEU A 31 -5.70 16.77 12.88
CA LEU A 31 -4.58 17.71 12.78
C LEU A 31 -3.27 16.97 12.46
N LEU A 32 -2.98 15.84 13.13
CA LEU A 32 -1.79 15.06 12.86
C LEU A 32 -1.74 14.47 11.45
N LEU A 33 -2.89 14.12 10.87
CA LEU A 33 -2.98 13.59 9.51
C LEU A 33 -3.03 14.71 8.47
N ALA A 34 -3.86 15.74 8.72
CA ALA A 34 -4.09 16.80 7.74
C ALA A 34 -2.91 17.79 7.63
N ALA A 35 -2.22 18.09 8.73
CA ALA A 35 -1.16 19.10 8.70
C ALA A 35 0.03 18.71 7.80
N PRO A 36 0.60 17.47 7.86
CA PRO A 36 1.66 17.06 6.94
C PRO A 36 1.20 17.01 5.48
N LEU A 37 -0.04 16.55 5.23
CA LEU A 37 -0.60 16.51 3.88
C LEU A 37 -0.82 17.92 3.33
N ALA A 38 -1.37 18.84 4.13
CA ALA A 38 -1.54 20.23 3.75
C ALA A 38 -0.18 20.90 3.49
N ALA A 39 0.83 20.66 4.34
CA ALA A 39 2.18 21.15 4.13
C ALA A 39 2.77 20.66 2.80
N THR A 40 2.64 19.36 2.49
CA THR A 40 3.11 18.80 1.23
C THR A 40 2.39 19.41 0.03
N LEU A 41 1.06 19.62 0.11
CA LEU A 41 0.27 20.29 -0.94
C LEU A 41 0.70 21.74 -1.14
N VAL A 42 0.94 22.48 -0.05
CA VAL A 42 1.39 23.87 -0.11
C VAL A 42 2.79 23.94 -0.72
N TYR A 43 3.73 23.10 -0.24
CA TYR A 43 5.10 23.08 -0.75
C TYR A 43 5.18 22.69 -2.23
N SER A 44 4.29 21.84 -2.71
CA SER A 44 4.27 21.40 -4.11
C SER A 44 4.03 22.52 -5.13
N VAL A 45 3.45 23.65 -4.70
CA VAL A 45 3.16 24.83 -5.54
C VAL A 45 4.01 26.05 -5.17
N MET A 46 5.01 25.88 -4.30
CA MET A 46 5.92 26.95 -3.91
C MET A 46 7.25 26.86 -4.65
N THR A 47 8.02 27.96 -4.61
CA THR A 47 9.36 28.03 -5.17
C THR A 47 10.36 27.41 -4.20
N ASP A 48 11.25 26.60 -4.74
CA ASP A 48 12.38 26.08 -4.01
C ASP A 48 13.42 27.20 -3.80
N GLY A 49 13.96 27.32 -2.58
CA GLY A 49 14.96 28.31 -2.22
C GLY A 49 16.11 27.64 -1.48
N TYR A 50 17.25 28.33 -1.37
CA TYR A 50 18.43 27.81 -0.67
C TYR A 50 18.10 27.48 0.80
N LEU A 51 18.08 26.21 1.16
CA LEU A 51 17.74 25.65 2.47
C LEU A 51 16.33 25.98 3.01
N THR A 52 15.50 26.70 2.24
CA THR A 52 14.17 27.12 2.66
C THR A 52 13.19 27.07 1.48
N ILE A 53 11.89 27.05 1.78
CA ILE A 53 10.86 27.21 0.75
C ILE A 53 10.44 28.68 0.73
N VAL A 54 10.50 29.26 -0.47
CA VAL A 54 10.07 30.64 -0.68
C VAL A 54 8.57 30.66 -0.98
N PRO A 55 7.77 31.50 -0.28
CA PRO A 55 6.33 31.57 -0.46
C PRO A 55 5.94 32.29 -1.79
N ARG A 56 6.54 31.86 -2.87
CA ARG A 56 6.22 32.33 -4.24
C ARG A 56 5.57 31.18 -4.99
N PHE A 57 4.34 31.40 -5.40
CA PHE A 57 3.55 30.39 -6.10
C PHE A 57 4.11 30.08 -7.49
N GLN A 58 4.30 28.79 -7.80
CA GLN A 58 4.70 28.34 -9.13
C GLN A 58 4.12 26.94 -9.44
N LEU A 59 3.53 26.80 -10.61
CA LEU A 59 2.96 25.54 -11.10
C LEU A 59 3.94 24.72 -11.93
N CYS A 60 5.10 25.26 -12.29
CA CYS A 60 6.10 24.54 -13.08
C CYS A 60 6.67 23.32 -12.38
N ASN A 61 6.55 23.22 -11.04
CA ASN A 61 6.89 21.99 -10.29
C ASN A 61 6.11 20.76 -10.81
N TYR A 62 4.98 20.95 -11.44
CA TYR A 62 4.21 19.88 -12.07
C TYR A 62 4.50 19.75 -13.56
N VAL A 63 4.47 20.86 -14.30
CA VAL A 63 4.62 20.85 -15.77
C VAL A 63 5.47 22.03 -16.21
N GLY A 64 6.49 21.75 -17.00
CA GLY A 64 7.39 22.76 -17.53
C GLY A 64 8.76 22.73 -16.88
N GLU A 65 9.47 23.84 -16.97
CA GLU A 65 10.80 24.06 -16.42
C GLU A 65 10.72 25.09 -15.28
N CYS A 66 11.33 24.76 -14.16
CA CYS A 66 11.38 25.59 -12.96
C CYS A 66 12.80 25.99 -12.63
N TYR A 67 12.91 27.06 -11.85
CA TYR A 67 14.19 27.59 -11.35
C TYR A 67 14.09 27.77 -9.83
N SER A 68 15.10 27.34 -9.09
CA SER A 68 15.23 27.58 -7.66
C SER A 68 15.75 29.00 -7.37
N GLN A 69 15.47 29.53 -6.17
CA GLN A 69 16.03 30.79 -5.73
C GLN A 69 17.33 30.54 -4.97
N LEU A 70 18.39 31.27 -5.35
CA LEU A 70 19.70 31.23 -4.69
C LEU A 70 19.69 32.00 -3.37
N ALA A 71 20.75 31.82 -2.57
CA ALA A 71 20.91 32.48 -1.26
C ALA A 71 20.94 34.02 -1.33
N ASP A 72 21.37 34.58 -2.45
CA ASP A 72 21.39 36.02 -2.73
C ASP A 72 20.05 36.57 -3.21
N GLY A 73 19.02 35.72 -3.32
CA GLY A 73 17.68 36.10 -3.79
C GLY A 73 17.52 36.09 -5.31
N THR A 74 18.59 35.82 -6.09
CA THR A 74 18.49 35.67 -7.55
C THR A 74 17.96 34.31 -7.92
N MET A 75 17.45 34.17 -9.16
CA MET A 75 17.03 32.86 -9.68
C MET A 75 18.22 32.09 -10.24
N SER A 76 18.27 30.79 -9.97
CA SER A 76 19.28 29.89 -10.55
C SER A 76 19.23 29.94 -12.06
N THR A 77 20.37 29.80 -12.70
CA THR A 77 20.47 29.55 -14.16
C THR A 77 20.20 28.10 -14.53
N ASP A 78 20.32 27.19 -13.57
CA ASP A 78 20.08 25.77 -13.76
C ASP A 78 18.60 25.48 -13.43
N GLY A 79 17.82 25.21 -14.49
CA GLY A 79 16.44 24.81 -14.39
C GLY A 79 16.28 23.33 -14.06
N TYR A 80 15.14 22.95 -13.49
CA TYR A 80 14.72 21.56 -13.31
C TYR A 80 13.34 21.32 -13.94
N LEU A 81 13.12 20.10 -14.42
CA LEU A 81 11.84 19.73 -14.99
C LEU A 81 10.82 19.37 -13.91
N GLY A 82 9.59 19.86 -14.08
CA GLY A 82 8.47 19.51 -13.22
C GLY A 82 8.11 18.02 -13.28
N ALA A 83 7.40 17.54 -12.28
CA ALA A 83 7.10 16.12 -12.05
C ALA A 83 6.57 15.36 -13.28
N TRP A 84 5.72 15.99 -14.09
CA TRP A 84 5.13 15.37 -15.28
C TRP A 84 5.93 15.63 -16.56
N SER A 85 6.83 16.61 -16.56
CA SER A 85 7.71 16.93 -17.69
C SER A 85 8.97 16.07 -17.68
N ASP A 86 9.46 15.66 -16.49
CA ASP A 86 10.64 14.83 -16.34
C ASP A 86 10.37 13.37 -16.81
N PRO A 87 11.04 12.89 -17.87
CA PRO A 87 10.90 11.52 -18.34
C PRO A 87 11.34 10.49 -17.29
N VAL A 88 12.28 10.84 -16.40
CA VAL A 88 12.75 9.95 -15.33
C VAL A 88 11.63 9.75 -14.33
N VAL A 89 10.97 10.82 -13.86
CA VAL A 89 9.85 10.74 -12.92
C VAL A 89 8.72 9.89 -13.51
N ARG A 90 8.36 10.09 -14.78
CA ARG A 90 7.33 9.28 -15.47
C ARG A 90 7.70 7.79 -15.54
N SER A 91 8.95 7.49 -15.87
CA SER A 91 9.45 6.11 -15.91
C SER A 91 9.42 5.45 -14.53
N LEU A 92 9.83 6.17 -13.48
CA LEU A 92 9.78 5.68 -12.10
C LEU A 92 8.35 5.48 -11.62
N MET A 93 7.42 6.37 -11.96
CA MET A 93 6.00 6.25 -11.65
C MET A 93 5.41 4.97 -12.27
N THR A 94 5.65 4.75 -13.56
CA THR A 94 5.19 3.55 -14.27
C THR A 94 5.78 2.28 -13.67
N ARG A 95 7.09 2.29 -13.37
CA ARG A 95 7.76 1.15 -12.72
C ARG A 95 7.17 0.86 -11.35
N SER A 96 6.93 1.89 -10.53
CA SER A 96 6.32 1.74 -9.20
C SER A 96 4.93 1.14 -9.28
N LEU A 97 4.11 1.58 -10.22
CA LEU A 97 2.78 1.02 -10.46
C LEU A 97 2.86 -0.46 -10.84
N LEU A 98 3.73 -0.82 -11.80
CA LEU A 98 3.91 -2.21 -12.22
C LEU A 98 4.38 -3.12 -11.08
N VAL A 99 5.42 -2.68 -10.33
CA VAL A 99 5.93 -3.44 -9.19
C VAL A 99 4.85 -3.60 -8.12
N SER A 100 4.11 -2.53 -7.80
CA SER A 100 3.03 -2.60 -6.80
C SER A 100 1.88 -3.51 -7.21
N ILE A 101 1.52 -3.54 -8.49
CA ILE A 101 0.53 -4.48 -9.03
C ILE A 101 1.06 -5.92 -8.91
N LEU A 102 2.31 -6.18 -9.29
CA LEU A 102 2.93 -7.52 -9.19
C LEU A 102 3.01 -7.99 -7.73
N VAL A 103 3.46 -7.12 -6.82
CA VAL A 103 3.49 -7.41 -5.37
C VAL A 103 2.10 -7.73 -4.85
N THR A 104 1.11 -6.90 -5.18
CA THR A 104 -0.27 -7.09 -4.73
C THR A 104 -0.84 -8.41 -5.24
N ALA A 105 -0.65 -8.71 -6.53
CA ALA A 105 -1.09 -9.97 -7.12
C ALA A 105 -0.41 -11.18 -6.45
N ALA A 106 0.92 -11.13 -6.29
CA ALA A 106 1.67 -12.19 -5.63
C ALA A 106 1.22 -12.38 -4.17
N THR A 107 1.05 -11.27 -3.43
CA THR A 107 0.60 -11.31 -2.03
C THR A 107 -0.78 -11.93 -1.90
N VAL A 108 -1.75 -11.50 -2.71
CA VAL A 108 -3.12 -12.03 -2.67
C VAL A 108 -3.16 -13.50 -3.07
N LEU A 109 -2.40 -13.89 -4.11
CA LEU A 109 -2.31 -15.29 -4.54
C LEU A 109 -1.73 -16.21 -3.46
N LEU A 110 -0.75 -15.73 -2.70
CA LEU A 110 -0.18 -16.48 -1.56
C LEU A 110 -1.09 -16.43 -0.33
N ALA A 111 -1.72 -15.30 -0.06
CA ALA A 111 -2.55 -15.09 1.11
C ALA A 111 -3.88 -15.86 1.04
N TYR A 112 -4.49 -15.95 -0.14
CA TYR A 112 -5.80 -16.56 -0.30
C TYR A 112 -5.82 -18.05 0.10
N PRO A 113 -4.90 -18.92 -0.37
CA PRO A 113 -4.86 -20.32 0.06
C PRO A 113 -4.67 -20.48 1.56
N VAL A 114 -3.84 -19.64 2.17
CA VAL A 114 -3.59 -19.66 3.62
C VAL A 114 -4.86 -19.26 4.38
N ALA A 115 -5.51 -18.16 3.98
CA ALA A 115 -6.78 -17.72 4.57
C ALA A 115 -7.88 -18.76 4.42
N TYR A 116 -7.98 -19.39 3.23
CA TYR A 116 -8.93 -20.45 2.93
C TYR A 116 -8.70 -21.67 3.83
N PHE A 117 -7.43 -22.13 3.94
CA PHE A 117 -7.08 -23.24 4.82
C PHE A 117 -7.46 -22.96 6.27
N VAL A 118 -7.12 -21.80 6.80
CA VAL A 118 -7.43 -21.45 8.20
C VAL A 118 -8.94 -21.34 8.41
N SER A 119 -9.70 -20.80 7.44
CA SER A 119 -11.15 -20.64 7.55
C SER A 119 -11.90 -21.98 7.54
N PHE A 120 -11.60 -22.85 6.57
CA PHE A 120 -12.40 -24.04 6.32
C PHE A 120 -11.83 -25.35 6.87
N ASN A 121 -10.51 -25.46 7.03
CA ASN A 121 -9.85 -26.70 7.41
C ASN A 121 -9.36 -26.71 8.87
N VAL A 122 -9.21 -25.55 9.50
CA VAL A 122 -8.76 -25.45 10.89
C VAL A 122 -9.95 -25.49 11.84
N GLU A 123 -9.82 -26.26 12.90
CA GLU A 123 -10.81 -26.34 13.98
C GLU A 123 -11.04 -24.96 14.62
N PRO A 124 -12.29 -24.57 14.93
CA PRO A 124 -12.61 -23.23 15.47
C PRO A 124 -11.79 -22.83 16.70
N SER A 125 -11.52 -23.79 17.59
CA SER A 125 -10.69 -23.61 18.79
C SER A 125 -9.24 -23.19 18.50
N LYS A 126 -8.70 -23.57 17.32
CA LYS A 126 -7.30 -23.34 16.92
C LYS A 126 -7.12 -22.18 15.96
N LYS A 127 -8.20 -21.61 15.38
CA LYS A 127 -8.10 -20.53 14.39
C LYS A 127 -7.37 -19.30 14.96
N ALA A 128 -7.67 -18.90 16.19
CA ALA A 128 -6.99 -17.79 16.84
C ALA A 128 -5.48 -18.02 16.96
N LEU A 129 -5.04 -19.24 17.28
CA LEU A 129 -3.63 -19.59 17.33
C LEU A 129 -2.96 -19.49 15.95
N TRP A 130 -3.62 -19.99 14.89
CA TRP A 130 -3.09 -19.90 13.53
C TRP A 130 -2.93 -18.45 13.07
N LEU A 131 -3.94 -17.61 13.32
CA LEU A 131 -3.87 -16.17 12.99
C LEU A 131 -2.76 -15.48 13.79
N PHE A 132 -2.60 -15.82 15.05
CA PHE A 132 -1.52 -15.32 15.87
C PHE A 132 -0.15 -15.71 15.27
N MET A 133 0.05 -16.98 14.92
CA MET A 133 1.30 -17.47 14.29
C MET A 133 1.61 -16.74 12.97
N ILE A 134 0.59 -16.47 12.14
CA ILE A 134 0.71 -15.72 10.88
C ILE A 134 1.14 -14.27 11.14
N THR A 135 0.72 -13.68 12.26
CA THR A 135 1.05 -12.28 12.59
C THR A 135 2.37 -12.11 13.34
N ILE A 136 2.94 -13.16 13.96
CA ILE A 136 4.22 -13.08 14.70
C ILE A 136 5.35 -12.42 13.90
N PRO A 137 5.62 -12.80 12.64
CA PRO A 137 6.69 -12.18 11.85
C PRO A 137 6.52 -10.68 11.69
N PHE A 138 5.29 -10.18 11.82
CA PHE A 138 4.99 -8.76 11.70
C PHE A 138 5.45 -7.93 12.90
N TRP A 139 5.63 -8.55 14.07
CA TRP A 139 6.12 -7.87 15.29
C TRP A 139 7.60 -7.51 15.22
N THR A 140 8.31 -8.07 14.24
CA THR A 140 9.68 -7.64 13.94
C THR A 140 9.69 -6.39 13.06
N SER A 141 10.74 -5.57 13.18
CA SER A 141 10.90 -4.38 12.33
C SER A 141 10.84 -4.74 10.84
N TYR A 142 10.10 -3.92 10.07
CA TYR A 142 10.02 -4.04 8.61
C TYR A 142 11.41 -4.01 7.95
N VAL A 143 12.26 -3.06 8.35
CA VAL A 143 13.62 -2.89 7.81
C VAL A 143 14.47 -4.15 8.06
N ILE A 144 14.39 -4.71 9.26
CA ILE A 144 15.14 -5.94 9.61
C ILE A 144 14.67 -7.11 8.73
N ARG A 145 13.36 -7.27 8.52
CA ARG A 145 12.84 -8.33 7.64
C ARG A 145 13.33 -8.20 6.21
N VAL A 146 13.29 -6.98 5.65
CA VAL A 146 13.82 -6.72 4.29
C VAL A 146 15.32 -6.99 4.24
N PHE A 147 16.08 -6.56 5.25
CA PHE A 147 17.51 -6.84 5.32
C PHE A 147 17.81 -8.35 5.39
N MET A 148 17.07 -9.10 6.21
CA MET A 148 17.23 -10.57 6.30
C MET A 148 16.91 -11.26 4.96
N TRP A 149 15.91 -10.78 4.22
CA TRP A 149 15.65 -11.25 2.86
C TRP A 149 16.83 -10.98 1.93
N ASN A 150 17.46 -9.80 2.01
CA ASN A 150 18.66 -9.50 1.22
C ASN A 150 19.80 -10.50 1.50
N VAL A 151 20.03 -10.82 2.78
CA VAL A 151 21.01 -11.85 3.17
C VAL A 151 20.63 -13.22 2.61
N MET A 152 19.35 -13.62 2.70
CA MET A 152 18.89 -14.94 2.23
C MET A 152 19.03 -15.13 0.72
N ILE A 153 18.74 -14.10 -0.08
CA ILE A 153 18.79 -14.15 -1.56
C ILE A 153 20.16 -13.80 -2.14
N SER A 154 21.13 -13.45 -1.30
CA SER A 154 22.49 -13.13 -1.76
C SER A 154 23.16 -14.33 -2.45
N ARG A 155 24.23 -14.10 -3.22
CA ARG A 155 24.97 -15.19 -3.92
C ARG A 155 25.48 -16.26 -2.95
N THR A 156 25.89 -15.87 -1.75
CA THR A 156 26.35 -16.74 -0.66
C THR A 156 25.26 -16.99 0.37
N GLY A 157 24.01 -16.63 0.07
CA GLY A 157 22.88 -16.76 0.98
C GLY A 157 22.32 -18.17 1.08
N VAL A 158 21.45 -18.34 2.08
CA VAL A 158 20.86 -19.65 2.42
C VAL A 158 20.16 -20.28 1.21
N ILE A 159 19.42 -19.50 0.42
CA ILE A 159 18.68 -20.01 -0.74
C ILE A 159 19.65 -20.63 -1.76
N ASN A 160 20.70 -19.93 -2.13
CA ASN A 160 21.71 -20.44 -3.06
C ASN A 160 22.46 -21.65 -2.48
N SER A 161 22.81 -21.61 -1.19
CA SER A 161 23.48 -22.75 -0.53
C SER A 161 22.61 -24.02 -0.55
N VAL A 162 21.31 -23.89 -0.32
CA VAL A 162 20.36 -25.03 -0.40
C VAL A 162 20.22 -25.54 -1.83
N LEU A 163 20.08 -24.65 -2.83
CA LEU A 163 19.95 -25.04 -4.24
C LEU A 163 21.19 -25.78 -4.75
N GLN A 164 22.39 -25.32 -4.36
CA GLN A 164 23.64 -25.99 -4.69
C GLN A 164 23.81 -27.31 -3.93
N GLY A 165 23.48 -27.34 -2.64
CA GLY A 165 23.52 -28.55 -1.82
C GLY A 165 22.59 -29.66 -2.32
N LEU A 166 21.43 -29.27 -2.91
CA LEU A 166 20.50 -30.20 -3.56
C LEU A 166 20.86 -30.52 -5.02
N HIS A 167 22.01 -30.03 -5.52
CA HIS A 167 22.46 -30.17 -6.92
C HIS A 167 21.43 -29.68 -7.96
N ILE A 168 20.55 -28.73 -7.61
CA ILE A 168 19.58 -28.13 -8.53
C ILE A 168 20.28 -27.13 -9.45
N THR A 169 21.30 -26.41 -8.92
CA THR A 169 22.11 -25.46 -9.68
C THR A 169 23.60 -25.72 -9.42
N SER A 170 24.41 -25.58 -10.47
CA SER A 170 25.88 -25.66 -10.38
C SER A 170 26.48 -24.38 -9.82
N ASP A 171 25.95 -23.24 -10.30
CA ASP A 171 26.39 -21.90 -9.92
C ASP A 171 25.32 -21.15 -9.12
N PRO A 172 25.74 -20.23 -8.21
CA PRO A 172 24.79 -19.44 -7.45
C PRO A 172 23.98 -18.51 -8.38
N LEU A 173 22.66 -18.57 -8.26
CA LEU A 173 21.73 -17.71 -9.00
C LEU A 173 21.86 -16.26 -8.57
N GLN A 174 21.86 -15.34 -9.55
CA GLN A 174 21.83 -13.91 -9.30
C GLN A 174 20.40 -13.47 -9.02
N MET A 175 19.95 -13.64 -7.78
CA MET A 175 18.62 -13.23 -7.35
C MET A 175 18.59 -11.77 -6.84
N SER A 176 19.66 -11.30 -6.19
CA SER A 176 19.77 -9.91 -5.70
C SER A 176 19.70 -8.90 -6.84
N PHE A 177 19.19 -7.71 -6.53
CA PHE A 177 19.07 -6.59 -7.46
C PHE A 177 18.13 -6.86 -8.64
N THR A 178 17.06 -7.62 -8.40
CA THR A 178 16.04 -7.94 -9.40
C THR A 178 14.65 -7.52 -8.92
N ILE A 179 13.74 -7.26 -9.86
CA ILE A 179 12.33 -6.96 -9.54
C ILE A 179 11.67 -8.17 -8.87
N GLN A 180 12.02 -9.39 -9.29
CA GLN A 180 11.48 -10.63 -8.70
C GLN A 180 11.83 -10.74 -7.22
N ALA A 181 13.07 -10.43 -6.84
CA ALA A 181 13.49 -10.42 -5.44
C ALA A 181 12.69 -9.39 -4.63
N MET A 182 12.47 -8.19 -5.19
CA MET A 182 11.64 -7.16 -4.54
C MET A 182 10.20 -7.65 -4.38
N VAL A 183 9.61 -8.25 -5.41
CA VAL A 183 8.24 -8.77 -5.36
C VAL A 183 8.08 -9.85 -4.30
N ILE A 184 8.98 -10.83 -4.24
CA ILE A 184 8.93 -11.91 -3.24
C ILE A 184 9.08 -11.36 -1.82
N THR A 185 10.06 -10.46 -1.62
CA THR A 185 10.31 -9.84 -0.31
C THR A 185 9.09 -9.06 0.18
N LEU A 186 8.50 -8.23 -0.68
CA LEU A 186 7.33 -7.42 -0.36
C LEU A 186 6.07 -8.29 -0.18
N ALA A 187 5.88 -9.30 -1.02
CA ALA A 187 4.76 -10.23 -0.89
C ALA A 187 4.78 -10.93 0.47
N HIS A 188 5.94 -11.40 0.92
CA HIS A 188 6.08 -11.96 2.26
C HIS A 188 5.85 -10.91 3.36
N ALA A 189 6.40 -9.71 3.21
CA ALA A 189 6.27 -8.65 4.19
C ALA A 189 4.82 -8.19 4.40
N TYR A 190 4.01 -8.18 3.33
CA TYR A 190 2.60 -7.77 3.36
C TYR A 190 1.61 -8.94 3.48
N ALA A 191 2.06 -10.21 3.46
CA ALA A 191 1.19 -11.37 3.52
C ALA A 191 0.16 -11.35 4.67
N PRO A 192 0.52 -11.04 5.94
CA PRO A 192 -0.45 -10.99 7.03
C PRO A 192 -1.58 -9.98 6.81
N PHE A 193 -1.27 -8.82 6.19
CA PHE A 193 -2.27 -7.78 5.89
C PHE A 193 -3.28 -8.21 4.81
N ALA A 194 -2.89 -9.13 3.92
CA ALA A 194 -3.80 -9.70 2.94
C ALA A 194 -4.57 -10.89 3.50
N ILE A 195 -3.93 -11.74 4.31
CA ILE A 195 -4.56 -12.94 4.90
C ILE A 195 -5.74 -12.55 5.80
N LEU A 196 -5.57 -11.55 6.67
CA LEU A 196 -6.58 -11.19 7.66
C LEU A 196 -7.92 -10.75 7.04
N PRO A 197 -8.00 -9.77 6.11
CA PRO A 197 -9.27 -9.36 5.52
C PRO A 197 -9.91 -10.47 4.67
N ILE A 198 -9.10 -11.28 3.98
CA ILE A 198 -9.60 -12.42 3.20
C ILE A 198 -10.18 -13.46 4.16
N PHE A 199 -9.51 -13.79 5.25
CA PHE A 199 -10.00 -14.70 6.29
C PHE A 199 -11.33 -14.23 6.86
N VAL A 200 -11.44 -12.96 7.26
CA VAL A 200 -12.69 -12.39 7.82
C VAL A 200 -13.83 -12.47 6.83
N ALA A 201 -13.57 -12.31 5.52
CA ALA A 201 -14.61 -12.46 4.51
C ALA A 201 -15.02 -13.93 4.32
N LEU A 202 -14.06 -14.86 4.35
CA LEU A 202 -14.32 -16.30 4.25
C LEU A 202 -15.10 -16.85 5.44
N GLU A 203 -14.85 -16.37 6.66
CA GLU A 203 -15.57 -16.78 7.87
C GLU A 203 -17.05 -16.40 7.87
N LYS A 204 -17.44 -15.42 7.05
CA LYS A 204 -18.85 -15.01 6.90
C LYS A 204 -19.64 -15.90 5.95
N ILE A 205 -18.98 -16.80 5.21
CA ILE A 205 -19.65 -17.68 4.25
C ILE A 205 -20.25 -18.86 5.00
N ASP A 206 -21.57 -19.04 4.83
CA ASP A 206 -22.26 -20.20 5.39
C ASP A 206 -21.78 -21.47 4.67
N ARG A 207 -21.35 -22.45 5.43
CA ARG A 207 -20.87 -23.74 4.92
C ARG A 207 -21.95 -24.52 4.17
N SER A 208 -23.21 -24.33 4.52
CA SER A 208 -24.35 -24.93 3.81
C SER A 208 -24.39 -24.58 2.33
N LEU A 209 -23.92 -23.38 1.95
CA LEU A 209 -23.81 -22.98 0.54
C LEU A 209 -22.77 -23.81 -0.23
N LEU A 210 -21.71 -24.22 0.44
CA LEU A 210 -20.66 -25.06 -0.16
C LEU A 210 -21.14 -26.50 -0.30
N GLU A 211 -21.85 -27.02 0.70
CA GLU A 211 -22.45 -28.33 0.72
C GLU A 211 -23.54 -28.44 -0.36
N ALA A 212 -24.46 -27.47 -0.43
CA ALA A 212 -25.47 -27.42 -1.48
C ALA A 212 -24.89 -27.40 -2.91
N GLY A 213 -23.77 -26.69 -3.11
CA GLY A 213 -23.05 -26.71 -4.39
C GLY A 213 -22.56 -28.12 -4.76
N GLN A 214 -22.01 -28.85 -3.79
CA GLN A 214 -21.54 -30.23 -4.01
C GLN A 214 -22.69 -31.21 -4.19
N ASP A 215 -23.81 -31.04 -3.49
CA ASP A 215 -25.04 -31.88 -3.66
C ASP A 215 -25.67 -31.70 -5.05
N LEU A 216 -25.50 -30.53 -5.66
CA LEU A 216 -25.90 -30.26 -7.06
C LEU A 216 -24.91 -30.81 -8.09
N GLY A 217 -23.86 -31.56 -7.64
CA GLY A 217 -22.89 -32.19 -8.54
C GLY A 217 -21.70 -31.31 -8.92
N GLU A 218 -21.56 -30.12 -8.33
CA GLU A 218 -20.39 -29.24 -8.55
C GLU A 218 -19.13 -29.84 -7.92
N THR A 219 -18.02 -29.75 -8.66
CA THR A 219 -16.71 -30.10 -8.11
C THR A 219 -16.25 -29.07 -7.08
N ARG A 220 -15.37 -29.42 -6.16
CA ARG A 220 -14.78 -28.50 -5.17
C ARG A 220 -14.18 -27.24 -5.82
N PHE A 221 -13.54 -27.39 -6.97
CA PHE A 221 -12.95 -26.27 -7.71
C PHE A 221 -14.03 -25.38 -8.34
N SER A 222 -15.11 -25.97 -8.88
CA SER A 222 -16.24 -25.23 -9.42
C SER A 222 -16.97 -24.44 -8.31
N THR A 223 -17.25 -25.10 -7.17
CA THR A 223 -17.83 -24.46 -5.99
C THR A 223 -16.95 -23.31 -5.49
N PHE A 224 -15.62 -23.49 -5.49
CA PHE A 224 -14.68 -22.43 -5.15
C PHE A 224 -14.84 -21.21 -6.08
N LEU A 225 -14.81 -21.40 -7.40
CA LEU A 225 -14.88 -20.30 -8.35
C LEU A 225 -16.26 -19.62 -8.41
N ARG A 226 -17.36 -20.39 -8.24
CA ARG A 226 -18.72 -19.88 -8.41
C ARG A 226 -19.36 -19.39 -7.12
N VAL A 227 -18.93 -19.88 -5.96
CA VAL A 227 -19.53 -19.55 -4.66
C VAL A 227 -18.50 -18.85 -3.76
N THR A 228 -17.40 -19.54 -3.41
CA THR A 228 -16.47 -19.04 -2.39
C THR A 228 -15.77 -17.76 -2.82
N LEU A 229 -15.19 -17.74 -4.02
CA LEU A 229 -14.44 -16.60 -4.53
C LEU A 229 -15.32 -15.34 -4.67
N PRO A 230 -16.51 -15.38 -5.30
CA PRO A 230 -17.37 -14.20 -5.38
C PRO A 230 -17.85 -13.68 -4.03
N LEU A 231 -18.18 -14.56 -3.08
CA LEU A 231 -18.63 -14.17 -1.74
C LEU A 231 -17.50 -13.59 -0.89
N SER A 232 -16.25 -14.03 -1.09
CA SER A 232 -15.08 -13.50 -0.39
C SER A 232 -14.46 -12.26 -1.04
N MET A 233 -14.99 -11.79 -2.19
CA MET A 233 -14.39 -10.68 -2.96
C MET A 233 -14.27 -9.38 -2.16
N THR A 234 -15.13 -9.13 -1.18
CA THR A 234 -14.99 -7.97 -0.30
C THR A 234 -13.69 -7.99 0.49
N GLY A 235 -13.29 -9.17 0.99
CA GLY A 235 -12.01 -9.36 1.66
C GLY A 235 -10.82 -9.24 0.70
N VAL A 236 -10.96 -9.79 -0.51
CA VAL A 236 -9.92 -9.66 -1.55
C VAL A 236 -9.73 -8.20 -1.97
N ILE A 237 -10.82 -7.45 -2.18
CA ILE A 237 -10.76 -6.02 -2.53
C ILE A 237 -10.06 -5.23 -1.40
N ALA A 238 -10.39 -5.51 -0.15
CA ALA A 238 -9.72 -4.87 1.00
C ALA A 238 -8.23 -5.23 1.04
N ALA A 239 -7.87 -6.51 0.85
CA ALA A 239 -6.49 -6.97 0.81
C ALA A 239 -5.68 -6.29 -0.31
N VAL A 240 -6.26 -6.17 -1.50
CA VAL A 240 -5.63 -5.48 -2.64
C VAL A 240 -5.28 -4.04 -2.27
N LEU A 241 -6.21 -3.27 -1.70
CA LEU A 241 -5.95 -1.86 -1.36
C LEU A 241 -4.94 -1.72 -0.22
N ILE A 242 -5.02 -2.56 0.81
CA ILE A 242 -4.11 -2.54 1.97
C ILE A 242 -2.67 -2.87 1.56
N VAL A 243 -2.47 -3.68 0.51
CA VAL A 243 -1.13 -4.01 0.00
C VAL A 243 -0.67 -3.01 -1.07
N PHE A 244 -1.53 -2.66 -2.02
CA PHE A 244 -1.19 -1.83 -3.17
C PHE A 244 -0.73 -0.41 -2.77
N ILE A 245 -1.52 0.25 -1.89
CA ILE A 245 -1.26 1.66 -1.55
C ILE A 245 0.11 1.85 -0.87
N PRO A 246 0.48 1.10 0.19
CA PRO A 246 1.78 1.27 0.85
C PRO A 246 2.96 0.86 -0.04
N THR A 247 2.78 -0.13 -0.92
CA THR A 247 3.87 -0.65 -1.76
C THR A 247 4.42 0.41 -2.72
N ILE A 248 3.60 1.34 -3.22
CA ILE A 248 4.07 2.44 -4.09
C ILE A 248 4.95 3.42 -3.31
N GLY A 249 4.64 3.63 -2.02
CA GLY A 249 5.41 4.51 -1.13
C GLY A 249 6.65 3.86 -0.52
N ASP A 250 6.93 2.60 -0.84
CA ASP A 250 8.10 1.90 -0.29
C ASP A 250 9.39 2.34 -0.97
N TYR A 251 10.29 2.92 -0.19
CA TYR A 251 11.65 3.28 -0.62
C TYR A 251 12.73 2.37 -0.02
N VAL A 252 12.39 1.60 1.01
CA VAL A 252 13.33 0.75 1.76
C VAL A 252 13.73 -0.46 0.95
N THR A 253 12.76 -1.19 0.40
CA THR A 253 13.01 -2.42 -0.37
C THR A 253 13.81 -2.14 -1.66
N PRO A 254 13.50 -1.12 -2.48
CA PRO A 254 14.33 -0.77 -3.61
C PRO A 254 15.77 -0.40 -3.23
N ASN A 255 15.99 0.23 -2.09
CA ASN A 255 17.33 0.56 -1.61
C ASN A 255 18.10 -0.69 -1.16
N LEU A 256 17.47 -1.57 -0.37
CA LEU A 256 18.14 -2.73 0.22
C LEU A 256 18.21 -3.92 -0.76
N ILE A 257 17.09 -4.31 -1.35
CA ILE A 257 16.98 -5.48 -2.25
C ILE A 257 17.38 -5.10 -3.69
N GLY A 258 16.94 -3.91 -4.15
CA GLY A 258 17.28 -3.39 -5.47
C GLY A 258 18.70 -2.83 -5.57
N GLY A 259 19.39 -2.64 -4.43
CA GLY A 259 20.75 -2.09 -4.38
C GLY A 259 20.90 -0.73 -5.04
N GLY A 260 19.83 0.08 -5.05
CA GLY A 260 19.79 1.37 -5.74
C GLY A 260 19.73 1.29 -7.28
N LYS A 261 19.78 0.08 -7.86
CA LYS A 261 19.75 -0.13 -9.33
C LYS A 261 18.32 -0.12 -9.88
N ILE A 262 17.33 -0.35 -9.03
CA ILE A 262 15.91 -0.40 -9.39
C ILE A 262 15.14 0.62 -8.53
N PRO A 263 15.39 1.92 -8.72
CA PRO A 263 14.67 2.94 -7.95
C PRO A 263 13.19 2.97 -8.31
N MET A 264 12.37 3.25 -7.33
CA MET A 264 10.93 3.52 -7.43
C MET A 264 10.65 5.01 -7.24
N ILE A 265 9.39 5.42 -7.41
CA ILE A 265 9.00 6.83 -7.26
C ILE A 265 9.28 7.36 -5.85
N ALA A 266 9.09 6.53 -4.81
CA ALA A 266 9.39 6.88 -3.43
C ALA A 266 10.87 7.21 -3.19
N ASN A 267 11.79 6.53 -3.90
CA ASN A 267 13.22 6.85 -3.86
C ASN A 267 13.53 8.21 -4.50
N MET A 268 12.79 8.59 -5.55
CA MET A 268 12.93 9.92 -6.15
C MET A 268 12.42 11.01 -5.21
N ILE A 269 11.29 10.80 -4.54
CA ILE A 269 10.76 11.70 -3.51
C ILE A 269 11.80 11.86 -2.39
N GLU A 270 12.31 10.75 -1.83
CA GLU A 270 13.37 10.77 -0.81
C GLU A 270 14.58 11.56 -1.28
N LYS A 271 15.05 11.31 -2.51
CA LYS A 271 16.21 11.99 -3.10
C LYS A 271 15.99 13.49 -3.18
N GLN A 272 14.84 13.94 -3.70
CA GLN A 272 14.56 15.37 -3.87
C GLN A 272 14.36 16.07 -2.52
N MET A 273 13.64 15.45 -1.59
CA MET A 273 13.33 16.08 -0.30
C MET A 273 14.50 16.07 0.69
N LEU A 274 15.33 15.01 0.69
CA LEU A 274 16.34 14.80 1.75
C LEU A 274 17.79 14.94 1.26
N LYS A 275 18.06 14.75 -0.03
CA LYS A 275 19.44 14.74 -0.56
C LYS A 275 19.74 15.91 -1.49
N ALA A 276 18.79 16.26 -2.35
CA ALA A 276 18.93 17.38 -3.27
C ALA A 276 18.37 18.70 -2.70
N ASP A 277 17.75 18.63 -1.52
CA ASP A 277 17.08 19.74 -0.80
C ASP A 277 16.06 20.52 -1.67
N ASN A 278 15.57 19.90 -2.76
CA ASN A 278 14.50 20.46 -3.57
C ASN A 278 13.14 19.96 -3.07
N ARG A 279 12.67 20.58 -1.98
CA ARG A 279 11.43 20.19 -1.29
C ARG A 279 10.20 20.48 -2.12
N ALA A 280 10.23 21.53 -2.95
CA ALA A 280 9.13 21.90 -3.81
C ALA A 280 8.86 20.81 -4.88
N LEU A 281 9.89 20.40 -5.62
CA LEU A 281 9.79 19.30 -6.59
C LEU A 281 9.47 17.98 -5.91
N GLY A 282 10.14 17.64 -4.80
CA GLY A 282 9.86 16.43 -4.02
C GLY A 282 8.40 16.35 -3.59
N SER A 283 7.82 17.46 -3.13
CA SER A 283 6.41 17.57 -2.77
C SER A 283 5.48 17.44 -3.98
N ALA A 284 5.82 18.04 -5.13
CA ALA A 284 5.03 17.91 -6.36
C ALA A 284 5.01 16.46 -6.88
N ILE A 285 6.14 15.75 -6.80
CA ILE A 285 6.23 14.33 -7.14
C ILE A 285 5.38 13.50 -6.17
N ALA A 286 5.44 13.79 -4.86
CA ALA A 286 4.66 13.08 -3.85
C ALA A 286 3.15 13.27 -4.07
N VAL A 287 2.68 14.50 -4.30
CA VAL A 287 1.27 14.80 -4.61
C VAL A 287 0.85 14.11 -5.90
N SER A 288 1.68 14.13 -6.93
CA SER A 288 1.42 13.44 -8.20
C SER A 288 1.27 11.92 -7.98
N ALA A 289 2.15 11.32 -7.18
CA ALA A 289 2.06 9.90 -6.83
C ALA A 289 0.76 9.59 -6.05
N MET A 290 0.40 10.42 -5.07
CA MET A 290 -0.85 10.28 -4.32
C MET A 290 -2.09 10.35 -5.24
N LEU A 291 -2.10 11.27 -6.20
CA LEU A 291 -3.20 11.40 -7.16
C LEU A 291 -3.31 10.16 -8.07
N VAL A 292 -2.19 9.67 -8.58
CA VAL A 292 -2.17 8.45 -9.43
C VAL A 292 -2.63 7.23 -8.64
N VAL A 293 -2.12 7.03 -7.42
CA VAL A 293 -2.53 5.91 -6.55
C VAL A 293 -4.01 6.00 -6.19
N GLY A 294 -4.47 7.20 -5.82
CA GLY A 294 -5.88 7.47 -5.53
C GLY A 294 -6.77 7.16 -6.72
N LEU A 295 -6.40 7.62 -7.92
CA LEU A 295 -7.15 7.38 -9.14
C LEU A 295 -7.23 5.88 -9.46
N VAL A 296 -6.10 5.16 -9.42
CA VAL A 296 -6.06 3.70 -9.66
C VAL A 296 -6.93 2.96 -8.64
N SER A 297 -6.85 3.35 -7.37
CA SER A 297 -7.66 2.75 -6.29
C SER A 297 -9.15 3.00 -6.49
N VAL A 298 -9.54 4.21 -6.88
CA VAL A 298 -10.95 4.57 -7.17
C VAL A 298 -11.46 3.81 -8.38
N ILE A 299 -10.67 3.72 -9.46
CA ILE A 299 -11.02 2.93 -10.65
C ILE A 299 -11.21 1.45 -10.26
N PHE A 300 -10.28 0.89 -9.48
CA PHE A 300 -10.37 -0.49 -9.00
C PHE A 300 -11.66 -0.73 -8.19
N LEU A 301 -11.99 0.16 -7.25
CA LEU A 301 -13.23 0.09 -6.48
C LEU A 301 -14.48 0.23 -7.35
N ALA A 302 -14.47 1.15 -8.32
CA ALA A 302 -15.58 1.35 -9.25
C ALA A 302 -15.86 0.11 -10.11
N LEU A 303 -14.81 -0.54 -10.61
CA LEU A 303 -14.92 -1.79 -11.37
C LEU A 303 -15.47 -2.94 -10.51
N ASN A 304 -15.14 -2.97 -9.24
CA ASN A 304 -15.54 -4.03 -8.31
C ASN A 304 -16.78 -3.68 -7.46
N ARG A 305 -17.47 -2.56 -7.76
CA ARG A 305 -18.61 -2.07 -6.94
C ARG A 305 -19.75 -3.07 -6.79
N ARG A 306 -19.93 -3.98 -7.75
CA ARG A 306 -20.97 -5.04 -7.70
C ARG A 306 -20.79 -5.97 -6.49
N PHE A 307 -19.54 -6.32 -6.16
CA PHE A 307 -19.23 -7.17 -5.01
C PHE A 307 -19.39 -6.45 -3.68
N LEU A 308 -19.25 -5.10 -3.67
CA LEU A 308 -19.41 -4.27 -2.48
C LEU A 308 -20.89 -4.00 -2.14
N LYS A 309 -21.80 -4.05 -3.13
CA LYS A 309 -23.25 -3.80 -2.94
C LYS A 309 -24.04 -5.05 -2.54
N GLY A 310 -23.53 -6.25 -2.75
CA GLY A 310 -24.23 -7.51 -2.53
C GLY A 310 -24.35 -7.96 -1.07
N GLN A 311 -23.89 -7.17 -0.10
CA GLN A 311 -23.92 -7.48 1.35
C GLN A 311 -24.95 -6.63 2.14
N LYS A 312 -25.99 -6.09 1.49
CA LYS A 312 -27.10 -5.42 2.19
C LYS A 312 -28.26 -6.36 2.35
#